data_8bf36442600fd9c0991be130f5105c8e
#
_entry.id   8bf36442600fd9c0991be130f5105c8e
#
_cell.length_a   1.000
_cell.length_b   1.000
_cell.length_c   1.000
_cell.angle_alpha   90.00
_cell.angle_beta   90.00
_cell.angle_gamma   90.00
#
_symmetry.space_group_name_H-M   'P 1'
#
loop_
_entity.id
_entity.type
_entity.pdbx_description
1 polymer ?
#
loop_
_entity_poly.entity_id
_entity_poly.type
_entity_poly.pdbx_seq_one_letter_code
_entity_poly.pdbx_strand_id
1 'polypeptide(L)'
;YGPLTDAQKDEMDDTSIENWEKKAKQGLLFGDSYLRELSNDVQMLQVSMLKSGIKTDDLESIGISFSSDWYEGGKLVFDESKFRQAMNDDPDKVANLISGGGDVKTGLAETIGNKLSNYATRLAYKHNGSYGTLVEVAGSDKISSSLQKNQIYDQLKRMQEDLEKLKSLLTTEQDRYIKQFTTMETLISQMNSQSSYLSSLSVG
;
A
#
# COMPACT_ATOMS: atom_id res chain seq x y z
N TYR A 1 -12.18 1.72 11.61
CA TYR A 1 -12.69 0.38 11.31
C TYR A 1 -11.50 -0.56 11.17
N GLY A 2 -11.42 -1.61 12.04
CA GLY A 2 -10.44 -2.68 11.90
C GLY A 2 -10.89 -3.71 10.86
N PRO A 3 -9.97 -4.59 10.39
CA PRO A 3 -10.34 -5.71 9.54
C PRO A 3 -11.23 -6.70 10.33
N LEU A 4 -12.17 -7.34 9.63
CA LEU A 4 -13.00 -8.40 10.21
C LEU A 4 -12.17 -9.67 10.43
N THR A 5 -12.41 -10.34 11.55
CA THR A 5 -11.92 -11.71 11.80
C THR A 5 -12.78 -12.73 11.05
N ASP A 6 -12.26 -13.95 10.85
CA ASP A 6 -13.02 -15.00 10.17
C ASP A 6 -14.33 -15.32 10.91
N ALA A 7 -14.29 -15.40 12.24
CA ALA A 7 -15.50 -15.60 13.05
C ALA A 7 -16.56 -14.49 12.90
N GLN A 8 -16.12 -13.23 12.72
CA GLN A 8 -17.05 -12.13 12.47
C GLN A 8 -17.63 -12.19 11.05
N LYS A 9 -16.84 -12.66 10.08
CA LYS A 9 -17.32 -12.86 8.70
C LYS A 9 -18.35 -13.97 8.62
N ASP A 10 -18.17 -15.05 9.37
CA ASP A 10 -19.12 -16.17 9.42
C ASP A 10 -20.50 -15.78 9.96
N GLU A 11 -20.58 -14.70 10.75
CA GLU A 11 -21.83 -14.18 11.33
C GLU A 11 -22.49 -13.07 10.50
N MET A 12 -21.86 -12.66 9.37
CA MET A 12 -22.32 -11.54 8.55
C MET A 12 -22.68 -12.00 7.14
N ASP A 13 -23.60 -11.28 6.50
CA ASP A 13 -23.87 -11.46 5.07
C ASP A 13 -22.78 -10.81 4.20
N ASP A 14 -22.64 -11.31 2.97
CA ASP A 14 -21.61 -10.87 2.02
C ASP A 14 -21.64 -9.36 1.76
N THR A 15 -22.82 -8.75 1.67
CA THR A 15 -22.96 -7.30 1.44
C THR A 15 -22.45 -6.48 2.63
N SER A 16 -22.74 -6.94 3.84
CA SER A 16 -22.25 -6.31 5.07
C SER A 16 -20.72 -6.42 5.20
N ILE A 17 -20.16 -7.58 4.85
CA ILE A 17 -18.71 -7.81 4.80
C ILE A 17 -18.07 -6.84 3.80
N GLU A 18 -18.56 -6.77 2.57
CA GLU A 18 -18.04 -5.88 1.53
C GLU A 18 -18.09 -4.41 1.96
N ASN A 19 -19.20 -3.96 2.51
CA ASN A 19 -19.35 -2.59 3.01
C ASN A 19 -18.41 -2.28 4.17
N TRP A 20 -18.22 -3.24 5.09
CA TRP A 20 -17.27 -3.08 6.19
C TRP A 20 -15.82 -2.99 5.68
N GLU A 21 -15.42 -3.93 4.80
CA GLU A 21 -14.08 -3.94 4.22
C GLU A 21 -13.79 -2.67 3.42
N LYS A 22 -14.78 -2.15 2.68
CA LYS A 22 -14.68 -0.87 1.98
C LYS A 22 -14.41 0.28 2.95
N LYS A 23 -15.13 0.33 4.07
CA LYS A 23 -14.92 1.34 5.12
C LYS A 23 -13.57 1.16 5.82
N ALA A 24 -13.17 -0.07 6.10
CA ALA A 24 -11.88 -0.37 6.73
C ALA A 24 -10.70 0.05 5.84
N LYS A 25 -10.85 -0.04 4.52
CA LYS A 25 -9.83 0.41 3.54
C LYS A 25 -9.77 1.92 3.37
N GLN A 26 -10.84 2.65 3.74
CA GLN A 26 -10.85 4.12 3.62
C GLN A 26 -9.80 4.76 4.53
N GLY A 27 -8.98 5.59 3.94
CA GLY A 27 -7.95 6.33 4.68
C GLY A 27 -6.69 5.55 5.05
N LEU A 28 -6.56 4.25 4.70
CA LEU A 28 -5.34 3.47 4.98
C LEU A 28 -4.07 4.11 4.42
N LEU A 29 -4.18 4.75 3.26
CA LEU A 29 -3.05 5.44 2.61
C LEU A 29 -2.93 6.91 3.01
N PHE A 30 -3.78 7.39 3.94
CA PHE A 30 -3.69 8.76 4.43
C PHE A 30 -2.39 8.95 5.22
N GLY A 31 -1.60 9.93 4.79
CA GLY A 31 -0.31 10.22 5.42
C GLY A 31 0.83 9.28 5.00
N ASP A 32 0.61 8.37 4.05
CA ASP A 32 1.69 7.56 3.49
C ASP A 32 2.81 8.43 2.92
N SER A 33 4.05 8.16 3.31
CA SER A 33 5.21 8.98 2.96
C SER A 33 5.57 8.88 1.49
N TYR A 34 5.45 7.70 0.88
CA TYR A 34 5.78 7.47 -0.53
C TYR A 34 4.78 8.15 -1.45
N LEU A 35 3.49 8.07 -1.12
CA LEU A 35 2.44 8.76 -1.89
C LEU A 35 2.52 10.28 -1.74
N ARG A 36 2.93 10.78 -0.56
CA ARG A 36 3.16 12.20 -0.34
C ARG A 36 4.34 12.70 -1.16
N GLU A 37 5.44 11.94 -1.20
CA GLU A 37 6.60 12.26 -2.03
C GLU A 37 6.24 12.28 -3.51
N LEU A 38 5.51 11.27 -4.00
CA LEU A 38 4.98 11.25 -5.36
C LEU A 38 4.10 12.48 -5.65
N SER A 39 3.20 12.83 -4.73
CA SER A 39 2.34 14.01 -4.87
C SER A 39 3.15 15.30 -4.98
N ASN A 40 4.15 15.48 -4.12
CA ASN A 40 5.05 16.64 -4.17
C ASN A 40 5.84 16.69 -5.49
N ASP A 41 6.34 15.55 -5.95
CA ASP A 41 7.08 15.46 -7.21
C ASP A 41 6.19 15.78 -8.42
N VAL A 42 4.92 15.37 -8.41
CA VAL A 42 3.94 15.74 -9.44
C VAL A 42 3.65 17.26 -9.40
N GLN A 43 3.49 17.85 -8.22
CA GLN A 43 3.33 19.31 -8.08
C GLN A 43 4.54 20.08 -8.62
N MET A 44 5.74 19.51 -8.47
CA MET A 44 6.98 20.12 -8.96
C MET A 44 7.27 19.83 -10.44
N LEU A 45 6.38 19.15 -11.17
CA LEU A 45 6.56 18.88 -12.61
C LEU A 45 6.69 20.16 -13.42
N GLN A 46 5.91 21.18 -13.12
CA GLN A 46 5.98 22.48 -13.80
C GLN A 46 7.40 23.09 -13.74
N VAL A 47 8.03 23.03 -12.56
CA VAL A 47 9.41 23.52 -12.39
C VAL A 47 10.41 22.67 -13.20
N SER A 48 10.19 21.35 -13.26
CA SER A 48 11.03 20.43 -14.04
C SER A 48 10.90 20.70 -15.53
N MET A 49 9.70 21.01 -16.03
CA MET A 49 9.45 21.36 -17.42
C MET A 49 10.14 22.66 -17.80
N LEU A 50 10.07 23.69 -16.95
CA LEU A 50 10.78 24.97 -17.19
C LEU A 50 12.30 24.77 -17.29
N LYS A 51 12.89 23.90 -16.46
CA LYS A 51 14.31 23.54 -16.55
C LYS A 51 14.68 22.79 -17.83
N SER A 52 13.73 22.07 -18.42
CA SER A 52 13.89 21.37 -19.69
C SER A 52 13.71 22.28 -20.93
N GLY A 53 13.38 23.57 -20.71
CA GLY A 53 13.14 24.53 -21.79
C GLY A 53 11.68 24.61 -22.22
N ILE A 54 10.77 23.90 -21.55
CA ILE A 54 9.33 23.95 -21.84
C ILE A 54 8.71 25.09 -21.04
N LYS A 55 8.17 26.10 -21.74
CA LYS A 55 7.45 27.20 -21.11
C LYS A 55 5.97 26.87 -20.95
N THR A 56 5.36 27.39 -19.91
CA THR A 56 3.92 27.20 -19.63
C THR A 56 3.06 27.68 -20.80
N ASP A 57 3.37 28.86 -21.34
CA ASP A 57 2.64 29.46 -22.50
C ASP A 57 2.72 28.59 -23.74
N ASP A 58 3.87 27.92 -23.95
CA ASP A 58 4.04 27.00 -25.07
C ASP A 58 3.14 25.79 -24.95
N LEU A 59 3.04 25.20 -23.74
CA LEU A 59 2.13 24.09 -23.43
C LEU A 59 0.67 24.52 -23.59
N GLU A 60 0.30 25.68 -23.07
CA GLU A 60 -1.05 26.24 -23.20
C GLU A 60 -1.43 26.48 -24.69
N SER A 61 -0.47 26.87 -25.52
CA SER A 61 -0.69 27.05 -26.93
C SER A 61 -1.05 25.76 -27.69
N ILE A 62 -0.60 24.61 -27.15
CA ILE A 62 -0.94 23.28 -27.69
C ILE A 62 -2.04 22.56 -26.89
N GLY A 63 -2.79 23.29 -26.06
CA GLY A 63 -3.92 22.74 -25.30
C GLY A 63 -3.54 21.93 -24.06
N ILE A 64 -2.31 22.06 -23.55
CA ILE A 64 -1.88 21.44 -22.30
C ILE A 64 -1.61 22.54 -21.27
N SER A 65 -2.29 22.50 -20.14
CA SER A 65 -2.13 23.50 -19.08
C SER A 65 -2.10 22.84 -17.70
N PHE A 66 -1.68 23.60 -16.70
CA PHE A 66 -1.83 23.20 -15.30
C PHE A 66 -3.11 23.83 -14.73
N SER A 67 -3.82 23.07 -13.88
CA SER A 67 -4.97 23.62 -13.17
C SER A 67 -4.54 24.84 -12.34
N SER A 68 -5.35 25.89 -12.39
CA SER A 68 -5.19 27.07 -11.55
C SER A 68 -5.68 26.84 -10.13
N ASP A 69 -6.38 25.73 -9.86
CA ASP A 69 -6.83 25.38 -8.53
C ASP A 69 -5.68 24.76 -7.72
N TRP A 70 -5.30 25.47 -6.66
CA TRP A 70 -4.27 25.02 -5.72
C TRP A 70 -4.58 23.64 -5.11
N TYR A 71 -5.85 23.35 -4.85
CA TYR A 71 -6.27 22.06 -4.27
C TYR A 71 -6.11 20.88 -5.25
N GLU A 72 -6.03 21.12 -6.54
CA GLU A 72 -5.78 20.09 -7.56
C GLU A 72 -4.29 19.73 -7.73
N GLY A 73 -3.39 20.38 -6.97
CA GLY A 73 -2.01 19.95 -6.80
C GLY A 73 -1.20 19.82 -8.10
N GLY A 74 -1.35 20.76 -9.05
CA GLY A 74 -0.59 20.74 -10.30
C GLY A 74 -1.16 19.77 -11.36
N LYS A 75 -2.43 19.43 -11.29
CA LYS A 75 -3.14 18.60 -12.25
C LYS A 75 -3.00 19.18 -13.67
N LEU A 76 -2.60 18.32 -14.61
CA LEU A 76 -2.57 18.64 -16.02
C LEU A 76 -4.00 18.60 -16.59
N VAL A 77 -4.33 19.65 -17.35
CA VAL A 77 -5.58 19.80 -18.08
C VAL A 77 -5.27 19.68 -19.56
N PHE A 78 -6.05 18.91 -20.30
CA PHE A 78 -5.90 18.68 -21.72
C PHE A 78 -7.12 19.17 -22.48
N ASP A 79 -6.89 20.12 -23.40
CA ASP A 79 -7.88 20.61 -24.37
C ASP A 79 -7.63 19.97 -25.74
N GLU A 80 -8.42 18.94 -26.05
CA GLU A 80 -8.27 18.17 -27.27
C GLU A 80 -8.47 19.06 -28.52
N SER A 81 -9.37 20.03 -28.47
CA SER A 81 -9.67 20.91 -29.61
C SER A 81 -8.48 21.79 -29.95
N LYS A 82 -7.89 22.44 -28.94
CA LYS A 82 -6.66 23.22 -29.13
C LYS A 82 -5.49 22.35 -29.56
N PHE A 83 -5.36 21.14 -29.01
CA PHE A 83 -4.30 20.23 -29.42
C PHE A 83 -4.39 19.84 -30.89
N ARG A 84 -5.59 19.49 -31.36
CA ARG A 84 -5.83 19.16 -32.76
C ARG A 84 -5.56 20.35 -33.68
N GLN A 85 -5.96 21.53 -33.25
CA GLN A 85 -5.66 22.77 -34.02
C GLN A 85 -4.14 22.99 -34.09
N ALA A 86 -3.43 22.92 -32.96
CA ALA A 86 -1.97 23.09 -32.91
C ALA A 86 -1.25 22.05 -33.80
N MET A 87 -1.71 20.81 -33.83
CA MET A 87 -1.19 19.74 -34.69
C MET A 87 -1.38 20.04 -36.19
N ASN A 88 -2.45 20.74 -36.56
CA ASN A 88 -2.67 21.15 -37.93
C ASN A 88 -1.84 22.40 -38.35
N ASP A 89 -1.70 23.34 -37.39
CA ASP A 89 -1.05 24.62 -37.65
C ASP A 89 0.49 24.50 -37.59
N ASP A 90 1.04 23.80 -36.62
CA ASP A 90 2.49 23.62 -36.43
C ASP A 90 2.80 22.26 -35.77
N PRO A 91 2.79 21.16 -36.52
CA PRO A 91 3.07 19.83 -36.00
C PRO A 91 4.49 19.66 -35.41
N ASP A 92 5.47 20.40 -35.96
CA ASP A 92 6.85 20.35 -35.50
C ASP A 92 6.99 20.97 -34.14
N LYS A 93 6.31 22.06 -33.82
CA LYS A 93 6.24 22.66 -32.50
C LYS A 93 5.64 21.67 -31.48
N VAL A 94 4.53 21.05 -31.84
CA VAL A 94 3.89 20.04 -30.99
C VAL A 94 4.84 18.86 -30.73
N ALA A 95 5.46 18.31 -31.75
CA ALA A 95 6.42 17.22 -31.65
C ALA A 95 7.61 17.59 -30.73
N ASN A 96 8.18 18.78 -30.91
CA ASN A 96 9.30 19.26 -30.07
C ASN A 96 8.90 19.42 -28.60
N LEU A 97 7.73 19.97 -28.31
CA LEU A 97 7.25 20.11 -26.94
C LEU A 97 6.97 18.75 -26.26
N ILE A 98 6.42 17.79 -26.99
CA ILE A 98 6.10 16.46 -26.43
C ILE A 98 7.33 15.56 -26.34
N SER A 99 8.14 15.48 -27.40
CA SER A 99 9.23 14.49 -27.52
C SER A 99 10.62 15.08 -27.30
N GLY A 100 10.75 16.38 -27.29
CA GLY A 100 12.04 17.08 -27.28
C GLY A 100 12.54 17.37 -28.71
N GLY A 101 13.20 18.49 -28.86
CA GLY A 101 13.75 18.98 -30.15
C GLY A 101 13.81 20.50 -30.16
N GLY A 102 14.55 21.10 -31.13
CA GLY A 102 14.74 22.54 -31.19
C GLY A 102 15.36 23.08 -29.88
N ASP A 103 14.69 24.04 -29.26
CA ASP A 103 15.11 24.65 -27.99
C ASP A 103 14.68 23.82 -26.76
N VAL A 104 13.86 22.79 -26.94
CA VAL A 104 13.37 21.90 -25.88
C VAL A 104 14.33 20.73 -25.71
N LYS A 105 15.14 20.75 -24.64
CA LYS A 105 16.17 19.71 -24.38
C LYS A 105 15.55 18.35 -24.10
N THR A 106 14.47 18.33 -23.30
CA THR A 106 13.76 17.12 -22.89
C THR A 106 12.29 17.41 -23.01
N GLY A 107 11.56 16.60 -23.79
CA GLY A 107 10.14 16.80 -24.04
C GLY A 107 9.27 16.51 -22.81
N LEU A 108 8.01 16.92 -22.88
CA LEU A 108 7.03 16.70 -21.82
C LEU A 108 6.91 15.22 -21.42
N ALA A 109 6.81 14.32 -22.40
CA ALA A 109 6.65 12.90 -22.19
C ALA A 109 7.85 12.30 -21.42
N GLU A 110 9.06 12.66 -21.79
CA GLU A 110 10.27 12.20 -21.13
C GLU A 110 10.44 12.82 -19.74
N THR A 111 10.11 14.11 -19.56
CA THR A 111 10.16 14.79 -18.27
C THR A 111 9.22 14.13 -17.27
N ILE A 112 7.97 13.85 -17.66
CA ILE A 112 7.01 13.11 -16.83
C ILE A 112 7.48 11.69 -16.59
N GLY A 113 7.89 10.98 -17.65
CA GLY A 113 8.35 9.60 -17.59
C GLY A 113 9.52 9.40 -16.63
N ASN A 114 10.51 10.28 -16.68
CA ASN A 114 11.67 10.25 -15.80
C ASN A 114 11.28 10.46 -14.32
N LYS A 115 10.35 11.36 -14.04
CA LYS A 115 9.84 11.58 -12.68
C LYS A 115 9.07 10.36 -12.17
N LEU A 116 8.11 9.87 -12.93
CA LEU A 116 7.26 8.76 -12.52
C LEU A 116 8.00 7.42 -12.45
N SER A 117 9.04 7.23 -13.25
CA SER A 117 9.84 6.00 -13.23
C SER A 117 10.61 5.78 -11.93
N ASN A 118 10.86 6.83 -11.14
CA ASN A 118 11.41 6.69 -9.79
C ASN A 118 10.44 5.96 -8.84
N TYR A 119 9.14 6.04 -9.12
CA TYR A 119 8.10 5.43 -8.29
C TYR A 119 7.63 4.09 -8.86
N ALA A 120 7.45 3.98 -10.18
CA ALA A 120 7.05 2.76 -10.84
C ALA A 120 7.53 2.71 -12.29
N THR A 121 8.29 1.68 -12.65
CA THR A 121 8.75 1.44 -14.02
C THR A 121 8.79 -0.05 -14.33
N ARG A 122 8.58 -0.40 -15.60
CA ARG A 122 8.86 -1.75 -16.12
C ARG A 122 10.29 -1.90 -16.63
N LEU A 123 11.01 -0.79 -16.75
CA LEU A 123 12.34 -0.72 -17.36
C LEU A 123 13.42 -0.65 -16.29
N ALA A 124 13.43 -1.62 -15.36
CA ALA A 124 14.40 -1.65 -14.26
C ALA A 124 15.86 -1.49 -14.71
N TYR A 125 16.21 -2.01 -15.90
CA TYR A 125 17.55 -1.88 -16.46
C TYR A 125 17.97 -0.42 -16.73
N LYS A 126 17.02 0.50 -16.86
CA LYS A 126 17.28 1.94 -16.97
C LYS A 126 17.41 2.63 -15.62
N HIS A 127 17.09 1.94 -14.53
CA HIS A 127 17.06 2.47 -13.16
C HIS A 127 17.86 1.61 -12.19
N ASN A 128 19.07 1.18 -12.59
CA ASN A 128 19.98 0.39 -11.76
C ASN A 128 19.37 -0.90 -11.20
N GLY A 129 18.42 -1.50 -11.91
CA GLY A 129 17.74 -2.71 -11.49
C GLY A 129 16.50 -2.48 -10.60
N SER A 130 16.20 -1.23 -10.23
CA SER A 130 14.99 -0.88 -9.47
C SER A 130 13.76 -0.74 -10.36
N TYR A 131 12.64 -1.22 -9.87
CA TYR A 131 11.32 -0.98 -10.50
C TYR A 131 10.61 0.27 -9.95
N GLY A 132 11.28 1.02 -9.08
CA GLY A 132 10.77 2.21 -8.41
C GLY A 132 10.21 1.96 -7.02
N THR A 133 10.17 3.01 -6.20
CA THR A 133 9.90 2.91 -4.74
C THR A 133 8.54 2.30 -4.42
N LEU A 134 7.48 2.63 -5.15
CA LEU A 134 6.14 2.05 -4.91
C LEU A 134 6.09 0.56 -5.25
N VAL A 135 6.80 0.12 -6.29
CA VAL A 135 6.88 -1.29 -6.65
C VAL A 135 7.72 -2.08 -5.64
N GLU A 136 8.78 -1.50 -5.11
CA GLU A 136 9.59 -2.11 -4.06
C GLU A 136 8.84 -2.23 -2.73
N VAL A 137 7.92 -1.31 -2.45
CA VAL A 137 7.08 -1.35 -1.24
C VAL A 137 5.91 -2.32 -1.38
N ALA A 138 5.14 -2.23 -2.46
CA ALA A 138 3.85 -2.92 -2.60
C ALA A 138 3.83 -4.02 -3.67
N GLY A 139 4.84 -4.10 -4.53
CA GLY A 139 4.82 -4.96 -5.71
C GLY A 139 3.92 -4.40 -6.82
N SER A 140 3.85 -5.12 -7.93
CA SER A 140 2.99 -4.78 -9.08
C SER A 140 2.54 -6.04 -9.81
N ASP A 141 1.27 -6.11 -10.16
CA ASP A 141 0.68 -7.17 -10.99
C ASP A 141 1.29 -7.23 -12.41
N LYS A 142 1.88 -6.13 -12.85
CA LYS A 142 2.57 -6.00 -14.14
C LYS A 142 4.01 -6.49 -14.10
N ILE A 143 4.55 -6.80 -12.91
CA ILE A 143 5.94 -7.22 -12.69
C ILE A 143 5.93 -8.42 -11.77
N SER A 144 5.77 -9.62 -12.34
CA SER A 144 5.60 -10.87 -11.58
C SER A 144 6.69 -11.12 -10.53
N SER A 145 7.94 -10.72 -10.81
CA SER A 145 9.03 -10.86 -9.86
C SER A 145 8.90 -9.97 -8.61
N SER A 146 8.11 -8.90 -8.65
CA SER A 146 7.91 -8.00 -7.53
C SER A 146 6.78 -8.44 -6.59
N LEU A 147 5.90 -9.35 -7.01
CA LEU A 147 4.75 -9.78 -6.19
C LEU A 147 5.16 -10.47 -4.88
N GLN A 148 6.29 -11.20 -4.90
CA GLN A 148 6.83 -11.89 -3.73
C GLN A 148 8.15 -11.30 -3.25
N LYS A 149 8.55 -10.14 -3.79
CA LYS A 149 9.78 -9.42 -3.43
C LYS A 149 9.46 -7.95 -3.22
N ASN A 150 8.72 -7.66 -2.17
CA ASN A 150 8.38 -6.31 -1.78
C ASN A 150 8.22 -6.22 -0.25
N GLN A 151 8.31 -5.01 0.30
CA GLN A 151 8.33 -4.79 1.74
C GLN A 151 7.04 -5.26 2.43
N ILE A 152 5.88 -5.04 1.81
CA ILE A 152 4.57 -5.46 2.36
C ILE A 152 4.48 -6.99 2.41
N TYR A 153 4.92 -7.69 1.36
CA TYR A 153 4.95 -9.14 1.35
C TYR A 153 5.83 -9.72 2.47
N ASP A 154 7.03 -9.15 2.65
CA ASP A 154 7.95 -9.58 3.71
C ASP A 154 7.39 -9.30 5.12
N GLN A 155 6.67 -8.19 5.30
CA GLN A 155 5.99 -7.88 6.55
C GLN A 155 4.85 -8.87 6.82
N LEU A 156 4.00 -9.15 5.84
CA LEU A 156 2.91 -10.11 5.97
C LEU A 156 3.44 -11.50 6.32
N LYS A 157 4.51 -11.95 5.68
CA LYS A 157 5.15 -13.24 5.97
C LYS A 157 5.64 -13.29 7.42
N ARG A 158 6.36 -12.27 7.89
CA ARG A 158 6.81 -12.20 9.29
C ARG A 158 5.64 -12.20 10.28
N MET A 159 4.60 -11.43 10.01
CA MET A 159 3.40 -11.40 10.86
C MET A 159 2.71 -12.76 10.92
N GLN A 160 2.66 -13.49 9.81
CA GLN A 160 2.11 -14.84 9.77
C GLN A 160 2.94 -15.84 10.58
N GLU A 161 4.27 -15.78 10.46
CA GLU A 161 5.18 -16.60 11.29
C GLU A 161 5.02 -16.30 12.79
N ASP A 162 4.87 -15.03 13.17
CA ASP A 162 4.67 -14.62 14.55
C ASP A 162 3.28 -15.07 15.08
N LEU A 163 2.25 -15.01 14.22
CA LEU A 163 0.93 -15.53 14.57
C LEU A 163 0.97 -17.03 14.88
N GLU A 164 1.69 -17.82 14.08
CA GLU A 164 1.84 -19.27 14.31
C GLU A 164 2.61 -19.56 15.61
N LYS A 165 3.65 -18.78 15.91
CA LYS A 165 4.36 -18.87 17.20
C LYS A 165 3.44 -18.57 18.40
N LEU A 166 2.63 -17.51 18.29
CA LEU A 166 1.68 -17.14 19.35
C LEU A 166 0.59 -18.20 19.54
N LYS A 167 0.07 -18.80 18.48
CA LYS A 167 -0.88 -19.93 18.56
C LYS A 167 -0.25 -21.13 19.26
N SER A 168 0.99 -21.49 18.93
CA SER A 168 1.72 -22.59 19.59
C SER A 168 1.95 -22.30 21.07
N LEU A 169 2.34 -21.06 21.42
CA LEU A 169 2.50 -20.66 22.81
C LEU A 169 1.18 -20.74 23.58
N LEU A 170 0.08 -20.26 22.99
CA LEU A 170 -1.25 -20.34 23.59
C LEU A 170 -1.64 -21.79 23.91
N THR A 171 -1.43 -22.71 22.96
CA THR A 171 -1.71 -24.14 23.17
C THR A 171 -0.87 -24.68 24.32
N THR A 172 0.42 -24.36 24.38
CA THR A 172 1.32 -24.79 25.45
C THR A 172 0.86 -24.29 26.82
N GLU A 173 0.43 -23.01 26.88
CA GLU A 173 -0.09 -22.43 28.15
C GLU A 173 -1.41 -23.07 28.57
N GLN A 174 -2.32 -23.31 27.62
CA GLN A 174 -3.57 -24.03 27.88
C GLN A 174 -3.30 -25.43 28.47
N ASP A 175 -2.39 -26.20 27.87
CA ASP A 175 -2.01 -27.53 28.36
C ASP A 175 -1.38 -27.46 29.76
N ARG A 176 -0.58 -26.43 30.00
CA ARG A 176 0.00 -26.20 31.35
C ARG A 176 -1.08 -25.95 32.39
N TYR A 177 -2.05 -25.08 32.09
CA TYR A 177 -3.15 -24.81 33.01
C TYR A 177 -4.04 -26.05 33.23
N ILE A 178 -4.37 -26.80 32.19
CA ILE A 178 -5.13 -28.04 32.29
C ILE A 178 -4.42 -29.03 33.24
N LYS A 179 -3.12 -29.22 33.06
CA LYS A 179 -2.32 -30.09 33.97
C LYS A 179 -2.35 -29.60 35.42
N GLN A 180 -2.25 -28.30 35.65
CA GLN A 180 -2.34 -27.73 37.00
C GLN A 180 -3.71 -27.95 37.60
N PHE A 181 -4.80 -27.76 36.88
CA PHE A 181 -6.15 -28.02 37.34
C PHE A 181 -6.37 -29.49 37.66
N THR A 182 -5.94 -30.39 36.76
CA THR A 182 -6.05 -31.86 37.02
C THR A 182 -5.27 -32.29 38.26
N THR A 183 -4.07 -31.74 38.48
CA THR A 183 -3.28 -32.00 39.67
C THR A 183 -4.01 -31.50 40.94
N MET A 184 -4.57 -30.30 40.89
CA MET A 184 -5.33 -29.71 41.98
C MET A 184 -6.60 -30.55 42.30
N GLU A 185 -7.35 -30.98 41.29
CA GLU A 185 -8.50 -31.87 41.42
C GLU A 185 -8.12 -33.19 42.12
N THR A 186 -7.01 -33.79 41.68
CA THR A 186 -6.49 -35.01 42.28
C THR A 186 -6.14 -34.82 43.78
N LEU A 187 -5.47 -33.70 44.11
CA LEU A 187 -5.14 -33.37 45.50
C LEU A 187 -6.40 -33.13 46.35
N ILE A 188 -7.40 -32.41 45.81
CA ILE A 188 -8.67 -32.19 46.51
C ILE A 188 -9.39 -33.52 46.74
N SER A 189 -9.42 -34.42 45.77
CA SER A 189 -10.00 -35.78 45.92
C SER A 189 -9.29 -36.58 47.00
N GLN A 190 -7.95 -36.55 47.04
CA GLN A 190 -7.15 -37.22 48.11
C GLN A 190 -7.43 -36.61 49.47
N MET A 191 -7.49 -35.27 49.58
CA MET A 191 -7.83 -34.60 50.84
C MET A 191 -9.22 -34.98 51.36
N ASN A 192 -10.22 -35.02 50.46
CA ASN A 192 -11.57 -35.44 50.82
C ASN A 192 -11.62 -36.89 51.30
N SER A 193 -10.88 -37.79 50.64
CA SER A 193 -10.76 -39.19 51.05
C SER A 193 -10.11 -39.32 52.42
N GLN A 194 -9.04 -38.56 52.68
CA GLN A 194 -8.38 -38.54 54.00
C GLN A 194 -9.29 -37.95 55.08
N SER A 195 -10.02 -36.87 54.80
CA SER A 195 -10.98 -36.26 55.68
C SER A 195 -12.10 -37.25 56.05
N SER A 196 -12.64 -37.96 55.08
CA SER A 196 -13.65 -39.00 55.29
C SER A 196 -13.13 -40.15 56.19
N TYR A 197 -11.87 -40.58 55.95
CA TYR A 197 -11.22 -41.59 56.78
C TYR A 197 -11.04 -41.15 58.27
N LEU A 198 -10.55 -39.90 58.44
CA LEU A 198 -10.41 -39.32 59.78
C LEU A 198 -11.76 -39.17 60.52
N SER A 199 -12.82 -38.77 59.79
CA SER A 199 -14.17 -38.69 60.36
C SER A 199 -14.69 -40.06 60.80
N SER A 200 -14.38 -41.11 60.07
CA SER A 200 -14.77 -42.48 60.44
C SER A 200 -14.04 -43.00 61.67
N LEU A 201 -12.81 -42.56 61.95
CA LEU A 201 -12.05 -42.87 63.08
C LEU A 201 -12.48 -42.11 64.39
N SER A 202 -13.11 -40.95 64.24
CA SER A 202 -13.56 -40.13 65.38
C SER A 202 -14.94 -40.46 65.91
N VAL A 203 -15.70 -41.33 65.21
CA VAL A 203 -17.07 -41.75 65.56
C VAL A 203 -17.07 -43.19 66.17
N GLY A 204 -15.99 -43.88 66.29
CA GLY A 204 -15.81 -45.13 66.97
C GLY A 204 -15.13 -44.92 68.33
#